data_a69e2461ee616bdf753c49fca77f8077
#
_entry.id   a69e2461ee616bdf753c49fca77f8077
#
_cell.length_a   1.000
_cell.length_b   1.000
_cell.length_c   1.000
_cell.angle_alpha   90.00
_cell.angle_beta   90.00
_cell.angle_gamma   90.00
#
_symmetry.space_group_name_H-M   'P 1'
#
loop_
_entity.id
_entity.type
_entity.pdbx_description
1 polymer ?
#
loop_
_entity_poly.entity_id
_entity_poly.type
_entity_poly.pdbx_seq_one_letter_code
_entity_poly.pdbx_strand_id
1 'polypeptide(L)'
;PVGTLAQFPFDLTDGVYSHNNTFSQTIGIIDEDYETGDFTQYAWVNDPVFPWIIDNSNVYEGNNSSRSGAGLPDGEVSHLDINVDVTAPGDISFYKFVSSEEDYDYLQFYIDGNKQGEWSGIDNAWSFVSFPVTVGNHDLEWEYDKDGSTIDGQDCAWLDYIVFPPIDLGQTTNIDEATFNFEIFPNPTMGSFNLTFNDANSHKIEIFDSNGKLVYSLDNQLINTAVDLKNYSAGTYTVKVMPENITYQIVKQ
;
A
#
# COMPACT_ATOMS: atom_id res chain seq x y z
N PRO A 1 19.44 1.71 -1.98
CA PRO A 1 18.80 1.58 -3.27
C PRO A 1 17.31 1.41 -3.03
N VAL A 2 16.57 2.31 -3.60
CA VAL A 2 15.13 2.44 -3.57
C VAL A 2 14.51 1.20 -4.23
N GLY A 3 13.51 0.57 -3.61
CA GLY A 3 12.77 -0.54 -4.21
C GLY A 3 13.56 -1.86 -4.33
N THR A 4 14.10 -2.38 -3.24
CA THR A 4 14.71 -3.71 -3.30
C THR A 4 13.64 -4.78 -3.32
N LEU A 5 13.45 -5.41 -4.47
CA LEU A 5 12.65 -6.63 -4.56
C LEU A 5 13.35 -7.72 -3.73
N ALA A 6 12.83 -8.01 -2.54
CA ALA A 6 13.30 -9.14 -1.77
C ALA A 6 12.76 -10.43 -2.38
N GLN A 7 13.65 -11.30 -2.79
CA GLN A 7 13.31 -12.61 -3.29
C GLN A 7 13.63 -13.66 -2.23
N PHE A 8 12.64 -14.43 -1.84
CA PHE A 8 12.77 -15.54 -0.90
C PHE A 8 12.57 -16.84 -1.68
N PRO A 9 13.65 -17.43 -2.23
CA PRO A 9 13.57 -18.74 -2.85
C PRO A 9 13.28 -19.79 -1.78
N PHE A 10 12.38 -20.73 -2.06
CA PHE A 10 12.12 -21.87 -1.21
C PHE A 10 11.93 -23.14 -2.03
N ASP A 11 12.41 -24.24 -1.49
CA ASP A 11 12.29 -25.56 -2.07
C ASP A 11 11.38 -26.41 -1.17
N LEU A 12 10.31 -26.92 -1.76
CA LEU A 12 9.45 -27.92 -1.12
C LEU A 12 9.77 -29.28 -1.75
N THR A 13 10.15 -30.25 -0.92
CA THR A 13 10.37 -31.64 -1.36
C THR A 13 9.73 -32.62 -0.39
N ASP A 14 9.07 -33.65 -0.94
CA ASP A 14 8.56 -34.80 -0.19
C ASP A 14 9.48 -36.02 -0.33
N GLY A 15 10.68 -35.81 -0.93
CA GLY A 15 11.65 -36.88 -1.21
C GLY A 15 11.46 -37.57 -2.55
N VAL A 16 10.38 -37.29 -3.27
CA VAL A 16 10.06 -37.82 -4.61
C VAL A 16 9.88 -36.68 -5.61
N TYR A 17 9.20 -35.63 -5.19
CA TYR A 17 8.96 -34.44 -5.99
C TYR A 17 9.62 -33.23 -5.33
N SER A 18 10.23 -32.39 -6.14
CA SER A 18 10.78 -31.12 -5.73
C SER A 18 10.05 -30.00 -6.45
N HIS A 19 9.60 -28.99 -5.71
CA HIS A 19 8.99 -27.80 -6.25
C HIS A 19 9.77 -26.58 -5.77
N ASN A 20 10.40 -25.90 -6.72
CA ASN A 20 11.15 -24.68 -6.47
C ASN A 20 10.24 -23.50 -6.79
N ASN A 21 10.11 -22.58 -5.87
CA ASN A 21 9.38 -21.35 -6.08
C ASN A 21 10.12 -20.17 -5.45
N THR A 22 9.81 -18.98 -5.89
CA THR A 22 10.36 -17.76 -5.33
C THR A 22 9.20 -16.87 -4.92
N PHE A 23 9.11 -16.59 -3.62
CA PHE A 23 8.24 -15.54 -3.13
C PHE A 23 8.98 -14.22 -3.33
N SER A 24 8.39 -13.33 -4.13
CA SER A 24 8.92 -11.99 -4.37
C SER A 24 8.03 -10.99 -3.65
N GLN A 25 8.60 -10.27 -2.71
CA GLN A 25 7.94 -9.14 -2.06
C GLN A 25 8.83 -7.92 -2.28
N THR A 26 8.24 -6.87 -2.81
CA THR A 26 8.85 -5.55 -2.70
C THR A 26 8.81 -5.20 -1.22
N ILE A 27 9.96 -5.12 -0.58
CA ILE A 27 10.05 -4.54 0.75
C ILE A 27 9.82 -3.06 0.50
N GLY A 28 8.58 -2.63 0.81
CA GLY A 28 8.02 -1.42 0.31
C GLY A 28 8.81 -0.20 0.74
N ILE A 29 9.17 0.57 -0.24
CA ILE A 29 9.28 1.99 -0.07
C ILE A 29 7.85 2.46 -0.07
N ILE A 30 7.49 3.14 0.99
CA ILE A 30 6.26 3.89 1.08
C ILE A 30 6.66 5.28 0.62
N ASP A 31 6.28 5.63 -0.59
CA ASP A 31 6.62 6.89 -1.23
C ASP A 31 5.38 7.66 -1.68
N GLU A 32 5.52 8.97 -1.71
CA GLU A 32 4.61 9.89 -2.35
C GLU A 32 5.34 10.51 -3.54
N ASP A 33 4.89 10.19 -4.73
CA ASP A 33 5.43 10.67 -6.01
C ASP A 33 4.46 11.61 -6.75
N TYR A 34 3.29 11.88 -6.15
CA TYR A 34 2.22 12.72 -6.69
C TYR A 34 1.65 12.28 -8.06
N GLU A 35 2.00 11.09 -8.54
CA GLU A 35 1.54 10.57 -9.84
C GLU A 35 0.06 10.20 -9.87
N THR A 36 -0.62 10.15 -8.71
CA THR A 36 -2.08 10.09 -8.64
C THR A 36 -2.75 11.37 -9.17
N GLY A 37 -2.00 12.48 -9.22
CA GLY A 37 -2.50 13.78 -9.66
C GLY A 37 -3.29 14.54 -8.58
N ASP A 38 -3.23 14.07 -7.34
CA ASP A 38 -3.88 14.69 -6.17
C ASP A 38 -3.16 14.30 -4.87
N PHE A 39 -3.71 14.71 -3.71
CA PHE A 39 -3.20 14.40 -2.37
C PHE A 39 -3.98 13.26 -1.69
N THR A 40 -4.59 12.33 -2.44
CA THR A 40 -5.46 11.29 -1.87
C THR A 40 -4.74 9.98 -1.54
N GLN A 41 -3.48 9.81 -1.95
CA GLN A 41 -2.70 8.61 -1.69
C GLN A 41 -2.49 8.37 -0.19
N TYR A 42 -2.26 9.45 0.56
CA TYR A 42 -2.11 9.45 2.01
C TYR A 42 -3.04 10.47 2.67
N ALA A 43 -3.10 10.45 4.00
CA ALA A 43 -3.96 11.34 4.78
C ALA A 43 -3.30 12.73 4.95
N TRP A 44 -2.96 13.37 3.84
CA TRP A 44 -2.41 14.71 3.83
C TRP A 44 -3.39 15.73 4.41
N VAL A 45 -2.88 16.61 5.24
CA VAL A 45 -3.58 17.82 5.71
C VAL A 45 -2.98 18.99 4.97
N ASN A 46 -3.73 19.54 4.04
CA ASN A 46 -3.30 20.66 3.20
C ASN A 46 -3.86 21.98 3.75
N ASP A 47 -3.12 23.06 3.61
CA ASP A 47 -3.56 24.37 4.07
C ASP A 47 -4.93 24.75 3.46
N PRO A 48 -5.91 25.10 4.28
CA PRO A 48 -7.26 25.39 3.79
C PRO A 48 -7.40 26.73 3.07
N VAL A 49 -6.44 27.65 3.24
CA VAL A 49 -6.47 29.01 2.67
C VAL A 49 -5.50 29.14 1.50
N PHE A 50 -4.30 28.60 1.66
CA PHE A 50 -3.22 28.63 0.68
C PHE A 50 -2.70 27.20 0.40
N PRO A 51 -3.54 26.34 -0.18
CA PRO A 51 -3.21 24.95 -0.34
C PRO A 51 -2.02 24.74 -1.27
N TRP A 52 -1.21 23.73 -0.95
CA TRP A 52 -0.27 23.13 -1.92
C TRP A 52 -1.06 22.51 -3.05
N ILE A 53 -0.53 22.57 -4.24
CA ILE A 53 -1.16 22.08 -5.47
C ILE A 53 -0.28 21.08 -6.18
N ILE A 54 -0.89 20.22 -6.99
CA ILE A 54 -0.12 19.38 -7.93
C ILE A 54 0.33 20.25 -9.10
N ASP A 55 1.62 20.14 -9.43
CA ASP A 55 2.27 20.92 -10.47
C ASP A 55 3.03 19.99 -11.43
N ASN A 56 2.99 20.29 -12.71
CA ASN A 56 3.70 19.58 -13.77
C ASN A 56 4.73 20.46 -14.49
N SER A 57 4.97 21.64 -13.99
CA SER A 57 5.92 22.60 -14.61
C SER A 57 7.36 22.42 -14.14
N ASN A 58 7.55 21.89 -12.94
CA ASN A 58 8.86 21.59 -12.35
C ASN A 58 8.77 20.25 -11.60
N VAL A 59 9.31 19.18 -12.15
CA VAL A 59 9.16 17.79 -11.71
C VAL A 59 10.54 17.16 -11.56
N TYR A 60 10.78 16.44 -10.47
CA TYR A 60 11.99 15.65 -10.27
C TYR A 60 11.90 14.31 -10.99
N GLU A 61 10.80 13.58 -10.78
CA GLU A 61 10.54 12.32 -11.45
C GLU A 61 9.07 12.21 -11.87
N GLY A 62 8.76 11.32 -12.83
CA GLY A 62 7.39 11.16 -13.32
C GLY A 62 6.86 12.34 -14.11
N ASN A 63 5.61 12.75 -13.81
CA ASN A 63 4.90 13.84 -14.50
C ASN A 63 4.41 14.94 -13.57
N ASN A 64 4.41 14.72 -12.27
CA ASN A 64 3.83 15.59 -11.26
C ASN A 64 4.79 15.80 -10.08
N SER A 65 4.65 16.91 -9.42
CA SER A 65 5.23 17.24 -8.13
C SER A 65 4.20 17.99 -7.29
N SER A 66 4.47 18.28 -6.03
CA SER A 66 3.68 19.26 -5.29
C SER A 66 4.39 20.60 -5.23
N ARG A 67 3.61 21.69 -5.27
CA ARG A 67 4.08 23.06 -5.17
C ARG A 67 3.36 23.78 -4.03
N SER A 68 4.12 24.54 -3.24
CA SER A 68 3.59 25.37 -2.17
C SER A 68 2.58 26.41 -2.66
N GLY A 69 1.71 26.85 -1.78
CA GLY A 69 0.50 27.62 -1.99
C GLY A 69 0.53 28.62 -3.14
N ALA A 70 -0.35 28.36 -4.10
CA ALA A 70 -0.46 29.23 -5.27
C ALA A 70 -0.99 30.61 -4.87
N GLY A 71 -0.18 31.64 -5.11
CA GLY A 71 -0.54 33.03 -4.82
C GLY A 71 -0.50 33.37 -3.33
N LEU A 72 0.38 32.71 -2.56
CA LEU A 72 0.64 33.05 -1.16
C LEU A 72 1.05 34.53 -1.04
N PRO A 73 0.30 35.36 -0.29
CA PRO A 73 0.67 36.75 -0.07
C PRO A 73 1.91 36.90 0.82
N ASP A 74 2.56 38.06 0.75
CA ASP A 74 3.64 38.41 1.67
C ASP A 74 3.17 38.38 3.12
N GLY A 75 3.99 37.81 4.01
CA GLY A 75 3.71 37.66 5.43
C GLY A 75 2.77 36.50 5.78
N GLU A 76 2.49 35.62 4.84
CA GLU A 76 1.65 34.43 5.04
C GLU A 76 2.46 33.15 4.90
N VAL A 77 1.90 32.06 5.41
CA VAL A 77 2.50 30.73 5.44
C VAL A 77 1.56 29.74 4.79
N SER A 78 2.11 28.75 4.10
CA SER A 78 1.36 27.62 3.52
C SER A 78 1.91 26.31 4.03
N HIS A 79 1.04 25.46 4.59
CA HIS A 79 1.41 24.20 5.24
C HIS A 79 0.97 22.98 4.43
N LEU A 80 1.79 21.94 4.49
CA LEU A 80 1.44 20.58 4.04
C LEU A 80 1.90 19.59 5.10
N ASP A 81 0.95 18.92 5.75
CA ASP A 81 1.20 18.10 6.92
C ASP A 81 0.76 16.66 6.70
N ILE A 82 1.42 15.75 7.38
CA ILE A 82 0.97 14.36 7.51
C ILE A 82 1.35 13.81 8.88
N ASN A 83 0.39 13.14 9.53
CA ASN A 83 0.66 12.37 10.73
C ASN A 83 0.94 10.91 10.34
N VAL A 84 2.04 10.35 10.84
CA VAL A 84 2.49 9.00 10.52
C VAL A 84 2.81 8.20 11.79
N ASP A 85 2.50 6.90 11.79
CA ASP A 85 2.93 5.97 12.84
C ASP A 85 4.11 5.14 12.33
N VAL A 86 5.31 5.48 12.79
CA VAL A 86 6.57 4.85 12.38
C VAL A 86 6.76 3.54 13.14
N THR A 87 6.80 2.43 12.40
CA THR A 87 6.87 1.07 12.96
C THR A 87 8.28 0.55 13.17
N ALA A 88 9.26 1.12 12.47
CA ALA A 88 10.69 0.86 12.66
C ALA A 88 11.50 2.12 12.36
N PRO A 89 12.66 2.34 13.03
CA PRO A 89 13.50 3.50 12.76
C PRO A 89 13.92 3.55 11.28
N GLY A 90 13.90 4.73 10.72
CA GLY A 90 14.30 4.97 9.32
C GLY A 90 14.42 6.44 9.05
N ASP A 91 14.63 6.80 7.80
CA ASP A 91 14.72 8.19 7.38
C ASP A 91 13.47 8.57 6.60
N ILE A 92 12.94 9.78 6.86
CA ILE A 92 12.14 10.54 5.92
C ILE A 92 13.08 11.22 4.92
N SER A 93 12.83 11.09 3.64
CA SER A 93 13.64 11.75 2.62
C SER A 93 12.76 12.26 1.48
N PHE A 94 13.21 13.30 0.83
CA PHE A 94 12.49 13.90 -0.28
C PHE A 94 13.42 14.71 -1.19
N TYR A 95 12.95 14.96 -2.39
CA TYR A 95 13.55 15.96 -3.27
C TYR A 95 12.82 17.30 -3.11
N LYS A 96 13.58 18.37 -3.07
CA LYS A 96 13.08 19.74 -2.99
C LYS A 96 13.65 20.62 -4.08
N PHE A 97 12.88 21.63 -4.48
CA PHE A 97 13.32 22.71 -5.33
C PHE A 97 12.71 24.00 -4.79
N VAL A 98 13.53 25.05 -4.60
CA VAL A 98 13.09 26.35 -4.09
C VAL A 98 13.37 27.44 -5.13
N SER A 99 12.44 28.36 -5.25
CA SER A 99 12.59 29.55 -6.10
C SER A 99 11.94 30.74 -5.38
N SER A 100 12.69 31.32 -4.46
CA SER A 100 12.22 32.35 -3.52
C SER A 100 13.28 33.43 -3.27
N GLU A 101 12.95 34.44 -2.49
CA GLU A 101 13.90 35.42 -2.00
C GLU A 101 14.90 34.74 -1.04
N GLU A 102 16.20 34.93 -1.32
CA GLU A 102 17.29 34.37 -0.51
C GLU A 102 17.31 35.01 0.89
N ASP A 103 17.38 34.16 1.94
CA ASP A 103 17.42 34.56 3.34
C ASP A 103 16.16 35.23 3.89
N TYR A 104 15.03 35.20 3.17
CA TYR A 104 13.76 35.81 3.60
C TYR A 104 12.56 34.88 3.44
N ASP A 105 12.39 34.25 2.29
CA ASP A 105 11.29 33.32 2.04
C ASP A 105 11.82 31.89 2.04
N TYR A 106 11.26 31.02 2.89
CA TYR A 106 11.82 29.70 3.15
C TYR A 106 10.86 28.55 2.89
N LEU A 107 11.36 27.50 2.27
CA LEU A 107 10.83 26.16 2.49
C LEU A 107 11.43 25.63 3.79
N GLN A 108 10.61 25.19 4.71
CA GLN A 108 11.02 24.63 5.99
C GLN A 108 10.45 23.23 6.15
N PHE A 109 11.16 22.38 6.89
CA PHE A 109 10.68 21.05 7.23
C PHE A 109 10.81 20.80 8.72
N TYR A 110 9.73 20.23 9.30
CA TYR A 110 9.63 19.96 10.74
C TYR A 110 9.27 18.51 11.00
N ILE A 111 9.74 17.99 12.12
CA ILE A 111 9.30 16.74 12.75
C ILE A 111 8.85 17.11 14.16
N ASP A 112 7.57 16.84 14.49
CA ASP A 112 6.97 17.14 15.80
C ASP A 112 7.18 18.61 16.22
N GLY A 113 7.03 19.54 15.30
CA GLY A 113 7.23 20.98 15.47
C GLY A 113 8.70 21.41 15.66
N ASN A 114 9.65 20.48 15.53
CA ASN A 114 11.08 20.82 15.60
C ASN A 114 11.64 20.94 14.17
N LYS A 115 12.14 22.14 13.83
CA LYS A 115 12.72 22.41 12.53
C LYS A 115 13.92 21.49 12.25
N GLN A 116 13.90 20.81 11.13
CA GLN A 116 14.97 19.93 10.66
C GLN A 116 15.81 20.59 9.56
N GLY A 117 15.20 21.40 8.73
CA GLY A 117 15.87 22.10 7.64
C GLY A 117 15.10 23.33 7.18
N GLU A 118 15.83 24.24 6.51
CA GLU A 118 15.26 25.41 5.86
C GLU A 118 16.07 25.76 4.62
N TRP A 119 15.41 26.22 3.57
CA TRP A 119 16.01 26.50 2.28
C TRP A 119 15.32 27.71 1.64
N SER A 120 16.12 28.62 1.10
CA SER A 120 15.67 29.83 0.39
C SER A 120 16.51 30.07 -0.85
N GLY A 121 16.21 31.11 -1.62
CA GLY A 121 16.90 31.48 -2.85
C GLY A 121 16.41 30.70 -4.07
N ILE A 122 17.19 30.71 -5.14
CA ILE A 122 16.82 30.12 -6.42
C ILE A 122 17.68 28.89 -6.70
N ASP A 123 17.11 27.71 -6.53
CA ASP A 123 17.75 26.43 -6.87
C ASP A 123 17.97 26.32 -8.40
N ASN A 124 19.10 25.75 -8.81
CA ASN A 124 19.38 25.41 -10.19
C ASN A 124 19.08 23.97 -10.56
N ALA A 125 18.84 23.13 -9.57
CA ALA A 125 18.50 21.71 -9.69
C ALA A 125 17.82 21.21 -8.43
N TRP A 126 17.04 20.17 -8.58
CA TRP A 126 16.48 19.44 -7.46
C TRP A 126 17.56 18.93 -6.52
N SER A 127 17.33 19.00 -5.23
CA SER A 127 18.24 18.53 -4.20
C SER A 127 17.58 17.54 -3.25
N PHE A 128 18.32 16.49 -2.93
CA PHE A 128 17.89 15.44 -2.01
C PHE A 128 18.21 15.82 -0.56
N VAL A 129 17.26 15.57 0.34
CA VAL A 129 17.43 15.71 1.79
C VAL A 129 16.88 14.50 2.51
N SER A 130 17.43 14.21 3.70
CA SER A 130 17.04 13.04 4.51
C SER A 130 17.22 13.34 5.99
N PHE A 131 16.25 12.90 6.82
CA PHE A 131 16.24 13.13 8.26
C PHE A 131 15.80 11.86 8.99
N PRO A 132 16.49 11.47 10.08
CA PRO A 132 16.15 10.28 10.84
C PRO A 132 14.85 10.49 11.63
N VAL A 133 14.00 9.46 11.62
CA VAL A 133 12.75 9.40 12.38
C VAL A 133 12.77 8.16 13.27
N THR A 134 12.38 8.31 14.53
CA THR A 134 12.29 7.21 15.49
C THR A 134 10.98 6.46 15.37
N VAL A 135 10.85 5.34 16.07
CA VAL A 135 9.56 4.62 16.19
C VAL A 135 8.58 5.47 17.00
N GLY A 136 7.33 5.50 16.57
CA GLY A 136 6.22 6.18 17.23
C GLY A 136 5.41 7.04 16.26
N ASN A 137 4.46 7.76 16.84
CA ASN A 137 3.63 8.70 16.10
C ASN A 137 4.38 10.02 15.93
N HIS A 138 4.43 10.53 14.71
CA HIS A 138 5.12 11.76 14.34
C HIS A 138 4.27 12.63 13.42
N ASP A 139 4.33 13.93 13.63
CA ASP A 139 3.84 14.94 12.73
C ASP A 139 4.99 15.41 11.83
N LEU A 140 4.83 15.24 10.53
CA LEU A 140 5.75 15.71 9.50
C LEU A 140 5.10 16.89 8.80
N GLU A 141 5.80 18.04 8.77
CA GLU A 141 5.26 19.30 8.24
C GLU A 141 6.24 19.94 7.29
N TRP A 142 5.76 20.31 6.12
CA TRP A 142 6.44 21.19 5.16
C TRP A 142 5.72 22.52 5.12
N GLU A 143 6.49 23.56 5.34
CA GLU A 143 6.01 24.93 5.42
C GLU A 143 6.72 25.79 4.39
N TYR A 144 5.95 26.58 3.64
CA TYR A 144 6.52 27.66 2.84
C TYR A 144 6.11 28.99 3.49
N ASP A 145 7.11 29.66 4.06
CA ASP A 145 6.97 30.88 4.87
C ASP A 145 7.52 32.06 4.07
N LYS A 146 6.68 33.09 3.89
CA LYS A 146 7.05 34.34 3.23
C LYS A 146 7.19 35.47 4.22
N ASP A 147 8.25 36.27 4.05
CA ASP A 147 8.37 37.51 4.76
C ASP A 147 7.36 38.58 4.27
N GLY A 148 7.45 39.78 4.82
CA GLY A 148 6.47 40.86 4.56
C GLY A 148 6.70 41.64 3.27
N SER A 149 7.62 41.24 2.39
CA SER A 149 7.95 42.03 1.18
C SER A 149 8.78 41.24 0.19
N THR A 150 8.81 41.73 -1.03
CA THR A 150 9.68 41.26 -2.12
C THR A 150 9.28 39.91 -2.71
N ILE A 151 9.26 39.83 -4.00
CA ILE A 151 9.04 38.60 -4.77
C ILE A 151 10.31 38.36 -5.58
N ASP A 152 10.97 37.21 -5.38
CA ASP A 152 12.08 36.79 -6.21
C ASP A 152 11.84 35.37 -6.73
N GLY A 153 12.33 35.09 -7.93
CA GLY A 153 12.12 33.80 -8.60
C GLY A 153 10.66 33.56 -8.97
N GLN A 154 10.17 32.36 -8.65
CA GLN A 154 8.78 31.95 -8.85
C GLN A 154 7.96 32.05 -7.54
N ASP A 155 8.61 32.42 -6.46
CA ASP A 155 8.03 32.69 -5.16
C ASP A 155 7.25 31.50 -4.60
N CYS A 156 7.89 30.34 -4.65
CA CYS A 156 7.33 29.07 -4.20
C CYS A 156 8.42 28.00 -4.06
N ALA A 157 8.03 26.86 -3.50
CA ALA A 157 8.84 25.67 -3.42
C ALA A 157 8.10 24.44 -3.96
N TRP A 158 8.84 23.43 -4.36
CA TRP A 158 8.34 22.15 -4.81
C TRP A 158 8.90 21.03 -3.97
N LEU A 159 8.09 19.98 -3.82
CA LEU A 159 8.47 18.70 -3.26
C LEU A 159 8.12 17.60 -4.24
N ASP A 160 8.97 16.58 -4.27
CA ASP A 160 8.74 15.40 -5.08
C ASP A 160 9.44 14.20 -4.47
N TYR A 161 8.92 13.01 -4.78
CA TYR A 161 9.46 11.72 -4.38
C TYR A 161 9.81 11.67 -2.89
N ILE A 162 8.78 11.84 -2.05
CA ILE A 162 8.90 11.73 -0.59
C ILE A 162 8.90 10.24 -0.24
N VAL A 163 9.97 9.77 0.43
CA VAL A 163 10.08 8.41 0.92
C VAL A 163 9.95 8.41 2.42
N PHE A 164 8.93 7.73 2.93
CA PHE A 164 8.68 7.59 4.36
C PHE A 164 9.56 6.50 4.97
N PRO A 165 9.91 6.59 6.28
CA PRO A 165 10.38 5.44 7.02
C PRO A 165 9.31 4.34 7.02
N PRO A 166 9.59 3.13 7.53
CA PRO A 166 8.55 2.13 7.70
C PRO A 166 7.40 2.67 8.55
N ILE A 167 6.24 2.98 7.96
CA ILE A 167 5.06 3.51 8.64
C ILE A 167 3.90 2.51 8.59
N ASP A 168 3.04 2.54 9.62
CA ASP A 168 1.71 1.99 9.54
C ASP A 168 0.81 3.02 8.84
N LEU A 169 0.36 2.70 7.65
CA LEU A 169 -0.51 3.58 6.86
C LEU A 169 -1.91 3.70 7.45
N GLY A 170 -2.17 3.10 8.65
CA GLY A 170 -3.54 2.99 9.19
C GLY A 170 -4.47 2.27 8.20
N GLN A 171 -3.92 1.89 7.05
CA GLN A 171 -4.41 0.81 6.30
C GLN A 171 -4.31 -0.37 7.29
N THR A 172 -5.38 -0.61 8.11
CA THR A 172 -5.69 -1.99 8.13
C THR A 172 -5.53 -2.38 6.67
N THR A 173 -4.56 -3.22 6.34
CA THR A 173 -4.81 -4.22 5.36
C THR A 173 -5.98 -5.04 5.95
N ASN A 174 -7.18 -4.49 5.92
CA ASN A 174 -8.25 -5.06 5.19
C ASN A 174 -7.72 -5.10 3.75
N ILE A 175 -6.80 -6.03 3.48
CA ILE A 175 -7.30 -7.15 2.75
C ILE A 175 -8.60 -7.40 3.50
N ASP A 176 -9.71 -6.81 3.02
CA ASP A 176 -10.83 -7.64 2.74
C ASP A 176 -10.19 -8.76 1.93
N GLU A 177 -9.59 -9.68 2.60
CA GLU A 177 -9.93 -11.03 2.37
C GLU A 177 -11.44 -10.90 2.46
N ALA A 178 -12.07 -10.59 1.35
CA ALA A 178 -13.41 -11.03 1.09
C ALA A 178 -13.26 -12.47 1.47
N THR A 179 -13.48 -12.74 2.79
CA THR A 179 -13.13 -14.02 3.37
C THR A 179 -14.03 -14.90 2.58
N PHE A 180 -13.43 -15.43 1.49
CA PHE A 180 -14.13 -16.37 0.66
C PHE A 180 -14.45 -17.47 1.65
N ASN A 181 -15.65 -17.45 2.11
CA ASN A 181 -16.21 -18.41 3.02
C ASN A 181 -17.19 -19.25 2.22
N PHE A 182 -17.04 -20.51 2.32
CA PHE A 182 -18.05 -21.42 1.85
C PHE A 182 -18.47 -22.33 3.00
N GLU A 183 -19.72 -22.69 3.00
CA GLU A 183 -20.29 -23.62 3.96
C GLU A 183 -20.53 -24.96 3.30
N ILE A 184 -20.24 -26.04 4.02
CA ILE A 184 -20.53 -27.40 3.60
C ILE A 184 -21.48 -28.04 4.62
N PHE A 185 -22.66 -28.44 4.21
CA PHE A 185 -23.57 -29.18 5.07
C PHE A 185 -24.44 -30.20 4.31
N PRO A 186 -24.87 -31.28 4.93
CA PRO A 186 -24.43 -31.74 6.26
C PRO A 186 -23.01 -32.31 6.24
N ASN A 187 -22.30 -32.12 7.33
CA ASN A 187 -21.02 -32.77 7.59
C ASN A 187 -21.04 -33.27 9.06
N PRO A 188 -21.05 -34.56 9.34
CA PRO A 188 -20.99 -35.70 8.41
C PRO A 188 -22.20 -35.83 7.47
N THR A 189 -21.96 -36.45 6.30
CA THR A 189 -22.98 -36.68 5.29
C THR A 189 -23.29 -38.19 5.08
N MET A 190 -24.51 -38.48 4.65
CA MET A 190 -24.91 -39.82 4.17
C MET A 190 -24.61 -40.00 2.66
N GLY A 191 -23.84 -39.08 2.06
CA GLY A 191 -23.42 -39.16 0.67
C GLY A 191 -23.80 -37.96 -0.19
N SER A 192 -24.67 -37.08 0.29
CA SER A 192 -24.99 -35.83 -0.44
C SER A 192 -24.82 -34.64 0.50
N PHE A 193 -24.21 -33.57 0.00
CA PHE A 193 -24.03 -32.33 0.72
C PHE A 193 -24.08 -31.13 -0.22
N ASN A 194 -24.28 -29.94 0.32
CA ASN A 194 -24.27 -28.68 -0.41
C ASN A 194 -23.06 -27.86 -0.05
N LEU A 195 -22.51 -27.17 -1.06
CA LEU A 195 -21.59 -26.07 -0.88
C LEU A 195 -22.34 -24.77 -1.15
N THR A 196 -22.19 -23.80 -0.26
CA THR A 196 -22.73 -22.45 -0.43
C THR A 196 -21.58 -21.46 -0.37
N PHE A 197 -21.41 -20.68 -1.43
CA PHE A 197 -20.38 -19.64 -1.53
C PHE A 197 -20.96 -18.28 -1.14
N ASN A 198 -20.15 -17.42 -0.54
CA ASN A 198 -20.55 -16.07 -0.13
C ASN A 198 -20.30 -15.02 -1.20
N ASP A 199 -19.84 -15.41 -2.39
CA ASP A 199 -19.63 -14.54 -3.53
C ASP A 199 -20.41 -15.00 -4.79
N ALA A 200 -20.32 -14.23 -5.86
CA ALA A 200 -20.96 -14.54 -7.15
C ALA A 200 -19.94 -15.00 -8.21
N ASN A 201 -18.71 -15.32 -7.81
CA ASN A 201 -17.68 -15.77 -8.71
C ASN A 201 -17.90 -17.24 -9.13
N SER A 202 -17.21 -17.64 -10.17
CA SER A 202 -17.22 -19.02 -10.65
C SER A 202 -16.10 -19.80 -9.99
N HIS A 203 -16.45 -20.91 -9.34
CA HIS A 203 -15.51 -21.78 -8.65
C HIS A 203 -15.39 -23.13 -9.30
N LYS A 204 -14.20 -23.71 -9.22
CA LYS A 204 -13.96 -25.12 -9.53
C LYS A 204 -13.85 -25.90 -8.22
N ILE A 205 -14.59 -27.01 -8.12
CA ILE A 205 -14.59 -27.88 -6.97
C ILE A 205 -13.91 -29.20 -7.35
N GLU A 206 -12.93 -29.60 -6.58
CA GLU A 206 -12.28 -30.91 -6.69
C GLU A 206 -12.37 -31.63 -5.36
N ILE A 207 -12.70 -32.94 -5.40
CA ILE A 207 -12.84 -33.78 -4.20
C ILE A 207 -11.90 -34.95 -4.31
N PHE A 208 -11.11 -35.13 -3.26
CA PHE A 208 -10.08 -36.17 -3.14
C PHE A 208 -10.46 -37.15 -2.04
N ASP A 209 -10.17 -38.41 -2.24
CA ASP A 209 -10.25 -39.42 -1.19
C ASP A 209 -9.08 -39.31 -0.19
N SER A 210 -9.07 -40.17 0.86
CA SER A 210 -8.02 -40.19 1.87
C SER A 210 -6.62 -40.55 1.35
N ASN A 211 -6.51 -41.04 0.12
CA ASN A 211 -5.24 -41.35 -0.54
C ASN A 211 -4.79 -40.23 -1.48
N GLY A 212 -5.51 -39.10 -1.51
CA GLY A 212 -5.22 -37.99 -2.40
C GLY A 212 -5.64 -38.21 -3.86
N LYS A 213 -6.45 -39.25 -4.14
CA LYS A 213 -6.97 -39.50 -5.50
C LYS A 213 -8.18 -38.62 -5.74
N LEU A 214 -8.17 -37.88 -6.87
CA LEU A 214 -9.33 -37.14 -7.33
C LEU A 214 -10.50 -38.09 -7.65
N VAL A 215 -11.61 -37.91 -6.97
CA VAL A 215 -12.82 -38.75 -7.12
C VAL A 215 -13.99 -37.99 -7.72
N TYR A 216 -14.01 -36.65 -7.60
CA TYR A 216 -15.09 -35.82 -8.11
C TYR A 216 -14.60 -34.44 -8.52
N SER A 217 -15.14 -33.87 -9.60
CA SER A 217 -14.80 -32.52 -10.03
C SER A 217 -15.99 -31.83 -10.69
N LEU A 218 -16.20 -30.56 -10.36
CA LEU A 218 -17.19 -29.67 -10.97
C LEU A 218 -16.52 -28.36 -11.34
N ASP A 219 -16.78 -27.89 -12.54
CA ASP A 219 -16.30 -26.59 -13.02
C ASP A 219 -17.43 -25.56 -13.04
N ASN A 220 -17.07 -24.28 -12.92
CA ASN A 220 -17.96 -23.12 -13.07
C ASN A 220 -19.17 -23.13 -12.11
N GLN A 221 -18.95 -23.43 -10.85
CA GLN A 221 -20.00 -23.44 -9.85
C GLN A 221 -20.23 -22.05 -9.26
N LEU A 222 -21.48 -21.67 -9.11
CA LEU A 222 -21.93 -20.39 -8.55
C LEU A 222 -22.73 -20.63 -7.27
N ILE A 223 -22.67 -19.75 -6.34
CA ILE A 223 -23.40 -19.58 -5.08
C ILE A 223 -23.77 -20.88 -4.33
N ASN A 224 -24.54 -21.80 -4.91
CA ASN A 224 -24.99 -23.06 -4.28
C ASN A 224 -24.74 -24.25 -5.21
N THR A 225 -24.02 -25.24 -4.71
CA THR A 225 -23.70 -26.44 -5.47
C THR A 225 -24.00 -27.70 -4.67
N ALA A 226 -24.81 -28.61 -5.23
CA ALA A 226 -25.05 -29.91 -4.64
C ALA A 226 -24.03 -30.94 -5.16
N VAL A 227 -23.42 -31.66 -4.24
CA VAL A 227 -22.46 -32.74 -4.51
C VAL A 227 -23.06 -34.08 -4.08
N ASP A 228 -22.94 -35.09 -4.94
CA ASP A 228 -23.39 -36.45 -4.67
C ASP A 228 -22.20 -37.42 -4.68
N LEU A 229 -21.87 -37.92 -3.49
CA LEU A 229 -20.87 -38.97 -3.26
C LEU A 229 -21.47 -40.33 -2.89
N LYS A 230 -22.79 -40.57 -3.15
CA LYS A 230 -23.47 -41.81 -2.72
C LYS A 230 -22.77 -43.06 -3.21
N ASN A 231 -22.18 -43.02 -4.41
CA ASN A 231 -21.53 -44.17 -5.02
C ASN A 231 -20.06 -44.38 -4.56
N TYR A 232 -19.57 -43.53 -3.66
CA TYR A 232 -18.22 -43.63 -3.10
C TYR A 232 -18.26 -44.25 -1.71
N SER A 233 -17.14 -44.80 -1.24
CA SER A 233 -17.07 -45.49 0.06
C SER A 233 -17.24 -44.51 1.23
N ALA A 234 -17.67 -45.01 2.38
CA ALA A 234 -17.60 -44.25 3.62
C ALA A 234 -16.14 -43.86 3.96
N GLY A 235 -15.90 -42.68 4.49
CA GLY A 235 -14.57 -42.20 4.80
C GLY A 235 -14.47 -40.68 4.79
N THR A 236 -13.24 -40.16 4.94
CA THR A 236 -12.94 -38.74 4.89
C THR A 236 -12.54 -38.35 3.49
N TYR A 237 -13.09 -37.25 3.03
CA TYR A 237 -12.79 -36.62 1.73
C TYR A 237 -12.32 -35.21 1.93
N THR A 238 -11.39 -34.75 1.09
CA THR A 238 -10.94 -33.37 1.04
C THR A 238 -11.60 -32.67 -0.14
N VAL A 239 -12.37 -31.64 0.14
CA VAL A 239 -12.95 -30.72 -0.85
C VAL A 239 -11.97 -29.57 -1.05
N LYS A 240 -11.60 -29.30 -2.29
CA LYS A 240 -10.74 -28.20 -2.70
C LYS A 240 -11.52 -27.26 -3.59
N VAL A 241 -11.50 -25.97 -3.29
CA VAL A 241 -12.15 -24.90 -4.06
C VAL A 241 -11.09 -24.02 -4.67
N MET A 242 -11.23 -23.74 -5.96
CA MET A 242 -10.31 -22.90 -6.74
C MET A 242 -11.07 -21.76 -7.46
N PRO A 243 -10.44 -20.59 -7.68
CA PRO A 243 -9.00 -20.30 -7.61
C PRO A 243 -8.42 -20.09 -6.20
N GLU A 244 -9.24 -19.96 -5.14
CA GLU A 244 -8.83 -19.57 -3.78
C GLU A 244 -7.93 -20.61 -3.10
N ASN A 245 -7.90 -21.83 -3.65
CA ASN A 245 -7.08 -22.95 -3.17
C ASN A 245 -7.36 -23.36 -1.71
N ILE A 246 -8.61 -23.14 -1.27
CA ILE A 246 -9.06 -23.50 0.09
C ILE A 246 -9.48 -24.97 0.14
N THR A 247 -9.17 -25.64 1.24
CA THR A 247 -9.52 -27.03 1.46
C THR A 247 -10.39 -27.22 2.69
N TYR A 248 -11.35 -28.13 2.61
CA TYR A 248 -12.24 -28.50 3.71
C TYR A 248 -12.39 -30.03 3.78
N GLN A 249 -12.51 -30.58 4.98
CA GLN A 249 -12.71 -32.00 5.16
C GLN A 249 -14.20 -32.34 5.40
N ILE A 250 -14.69 -33.35 4.70
CA ILE A 250 -16.02 -33.87 4.87
C ILE A 250 -15.96 -35.36 5.22
N VAL A 251 -16.80 -35.79 6.16
CA VAL A 251 -16.92 -37.18 6.59
C VAL A 251 -18.16 -37.77 5.97
N LYS A 252 -18.01 -38.80 5.17
CA LYS A 252 -19.12 -39.65 4.69
C LYS A 252 -19.29 -40.85 5.56
N GLN A 253 -20.50 -41.05 6.07
CA GLN A 253 -20.94 -42.22 6.80
C GLN A 253 -21.51 -43.29 5.88
#